data_a653dbd6c686045f88ec39915609275a
#
_entry.id   a653dbd6c686045f88ec39915609275a
#
_cell.length_a   1.000
_cell.length_b   1.000
_cell.length_c   1.000
_cell.angle_alpha   90.00
_cell.angle_beta   90.00
_cell.angle_gamma   90.00
#
_symmetry.space_group_name_H-M   'P 1'
#
loop_
_entity.id
_entity.type
_entity.pdbx_description
1 polymer ?
#
loop_
_entity_poly.entity_id
_entity_poly.type
_entity_poly.pdbx_seq_one_letter_code
_entity_poly.pdbx_strand_id
1 'polypeptide(L)'
;ELNAELVLADRRIQTTFSRIWRKHSFWQKCKLLTSILFSLFDDEDITEADLEQLKQSDMLESALKEVGDSFPVVADVLIHERDQYLATKIAQAKGPKVVAVLGAAHVPGVSALIESGKLADLNELDSLPPKSIWGKVIGWGIPIAIIALVCATFLNSHSAGWEQIQSWILWNSTLSAIGTLLAGGHP
;
A
#
# COMPACT_ATOMS: atom_id res chain seq x y z
N GLU A 1 -19.66 27.11 25.29
CA GLU A 1 -19.68 26.61 23.89
C GLU A 1 -18.87 27.57 23.03
N LEU A 2 -17.76 27.07 22.48
CA LEU A 2 -16.96 27.83 21.51
C LEU A 2 -17.71 27.75 20.18
N ASN A 3 -18.11 28.90 19.65
CA ASN A 3 -18.77 29.01 18.34
C ASN A 3 -17.73 28.89 17.22
N ALA A 4 -16.99 27.75 17.20
CA ALA A 4 -15.90 27.49 16.27
C ALA A 4 -16.36 26.54 15.17
N GLU A 5 -15.99 26.83 13.93
CA GLU A 5 -16.22 25.93 12.79
C GLU A 5 -15.25 24.76 12.86
N LEU A 6 -15.78 23.51 12.81
CA LEU A 6 -14.97 22.31 12.74
C LEU A 6 -14.68 21.95 11.27
N VAL A 7 -13.40 21.93 10.91
CA VAL A 7 -12.93 21.56 9.58
C VAL A 7 -12.17 20.25 9.64
N LEU A 8 -12.64 19.24 8.92
CA LEU A 8 -11.91 17.98 8.74
C LEU A 8 -10.86 18.17 7.64
N ALA A 9 -9.60 18.27 8.07
CA ALA A 9 -8.50 18.65 7.18
C ALA A 9 -7.80 17.46 6.52
N ASP A 10 -8.08 16.22 6.92
CA ASP A 10 -7.35 15.05 6.42
C ASP A 10 -7.93 14.53 5.09
N ARG A 11 -7.05 13.91 4.29
CA ARG A 11 -7.40 13.27 3.02
C ARG A 11 -8.10 11.94 3.28
N ARG A 12 -8.99 11.53 2.36
CA ARG A 12 -9.67 10.23 2.44
C ARG A 12 -8.66 9.09 2.42
N ILE A 13 -8.79 8.17 3.37
CA ILE A 13 -7.88 7.01 3.51
C ILE A 13 -7.85 6.14 2.24
N GLN A 14 -8.99 6.00 1.54
CA GLN A 14 -9.07 5.25 0.28
C GLN A 14 -8.19 5.88 -0.82
N THR A 15 -8.14 7.21 -0.90
CA THR A 15 -7.26 7.93 -1.85
C THR A 15 -5.81 7.65 -1.52
N THR A 16 -5.43 7.73 -0.24
CA THR A 16 -4.07 7.47 0.24
C THR A 16 -3.60 6.07 -0.15
N PHE A 17 -4.36 5.01 0.21
CA PHE A 17 -4.00 3.64 -0.16
C PHE A 17 -3.98 3.40 -1.67
N SER A 18 -4.94 3.99 -2.40
CA SER A 18 -4.97 3.87 -3.86
C SER A 18 -3.76 4.54 -4.52
N ARG A 19 -3.28 5.67 -3.99
CA ARG A 19 -2.07 6.35 -4.48
C ARG A 19 -0.83 5.51 -4.18
N ILE A 20 -0.68 5.00 -2.96
CA ILE A 20 0.41 4.07 -2.60
C ILE A 20 0.44 2.92 -3.62
N TRP A 21 -0.69 2.23 -3.80
CA TRP A 21 -0.76 1.07 -4.70
C TRP A 21 -0.44 1.41 -6.16
N ARG A 22 -0.89 2.56 -6.65
CA ARG A 22 -0.65 2.97 -8.04
C ARG A 22 0.76 3.50 -8.29
N LYS A 23 1.38 4.15 -7.30
CA LYS A 23 2.77 4.62 -7.39
C LYS A 23 3.80 3.49 -7.33
N HIS A 24 3.46 2.34 -6.72
CA HIS A 24 4.36 1.19 -6.64
C HIS A 24 4.48 0.46 -7.98
N SER A 25 5.73 0.11 -8.35
CA SER A 25 6.02 -0.84 -9.40
C SER A 25 5.61 -2.26 -9.01
N PHE A 26 5.57 -3.19 -9.97
CA PHE A 26 5.25 -4.60 -9.69
C PHE A 26 6.17 -5.21 -8.62
N TRP A 27 7.48 -5.02 -8.74
CA TRP A 27 8.45 -5.55 -7.78
C TRP A 27 8.34 -4.94 -6.38
N GLN A 28 8.05 -3.65 -6.31
CA GLN A 28 7.79 -2.98 -5.02
C GLN A 28 6.52 -3.50 -4.35
N LYS A 29 5.47 -3.82 -5.12
CA LYS A 29 4.26 -4.47 -4.59
C LYS A 29 4.57 -5.87 -4.05
N CYS A 30 5.35 -6.65 -4.77
CA CYS A 30 5.79 -7.96 -4.30
C CYS A 30 6.59 -7.83 -3.00
N LYS A 31 7.57 -6.92 -2.95
CA LYS A 31 8.36 -6.64 -1.73
C LYS A 31 7.45 -6.27 -0.55
N LEU A 32 6.50 -5.34 -0.76
CA LEU A 32 5.58 -4.89 0.28
C LEU A 32 4.70 -6.05 0.79
N LEU A 33 4.11 -6.83 -0.12
CA LEU A 33 3.28 -7.98 0.25
C LEU A 33 4.09 -9.06 0.99
N THR A 34 5.29 -9.35 0.52
CA THR A 34 6.20 -10.30 1.18
C THR A 34 6.57 -9.83 2.58
N SER A 35 6.90 -8.55 2.76
CA SER A 35 7.20 -7.98 4.07
C SER A 35 6.01 -8.09 5.03
N ILE A 36 4.79 -7.80 4.57
CA ILE A 36 3.58 -7.96 5.37
C ILE A 36 3.35 -9.42 5.74
N LEU A 37 3.53 -10.35 4.78
CA LEU A 37 3.38 -11.78 5.05
C LEU A 37 4.39 -12.28 6.08
N PHE A 38 5.66 -11.87 5.98
CA PHE A 38 6.68 -12.26 6.96
C PHE A 38 6.37 -11.68 8.35
N SER A 39 5.89 -10.44 8.43
CA SER A 39 5.52 -9.85 9.74
C SER A 39 4.34 -10.56 10.42
N LEU A 40 3.50 -11.30 9.67
CA LEU A 40 2.44 -12.13 10.29
C LEU A 40 2.98 -13.40 10.97
N PHE A 41 4.21 -13.81 10.66
CA PHE A 41 4.88 -14.95 11.28
C PHE A 41 5.94 -14.53 12.30
N ASP A 42 6.09 -13.22 12.50
CA ASP A 42 6.99 -12.65 13.48
C ASP A 42 6.21 -12.46 14.79
N ASP A 43 6.47 -13.34 15.75
CA ASP A 43 5.81 -13.35 17.07
C ASP A 43 6.44 -12.33 18.05
N GLU A 44 6.98 -11.20 17.56
CA GLU A 44 7.43 -10.14 18.45
C GLU A 44 6.24 -9.44 19.11
N ASP A 45 5.99 -9.76 20.36
CA ASP A 45 4.99 -9.07 21.17
C ASP A 45 5.44 -7.62 21.43
N ILE A 46 4.71 -6.66 20.85
CA ILE A 46 4.93 -5.24 21.14
C ILE A 46 4.50 -4.98 22.57
N THR A 47 5.46 -4.68 23.43
CA THR A 47 5.20 -4.39 24.84
C THR A 47 4.72 -2.94 25.05
N GLU A 48 4.05 -2.68 26.19
CA GLU A 48 3.68 -1.30 26.55
C GLU A 48 4.92 -0.40 26.69
N ALA A 49 6.07 -0.97 27.07
CA ALA A 49 7.33 -0.24 27.16
C ALA A 49 7.84 0.20 25.77
N ASP A 50 7.68 -0.62 24.73
CA ASP A 50 8.04 -0.28 23.36
C ASP A 50 7.14 0.84 22.83
N LEU A 51 5.84 0.80 23.12
CA LEU A 51 4.90 1.88 22.78
C LEU A 51 5.25 3.19 23.49
N GLU A 52 5.68 3.14 24.75
CA GLU A 52 6.10 4.31 25.50
C GLU A 52 7.39 4.91 24.92
N GLN A 53 8.34 4.08 24.50
CA GLN A 53 9.57 4.51 23.82
C GLN A 53 9.26 5.16 22.46
N LEU A 54 8.32 4.61 21.68
CA LEU A 54 7.91 5.19 20.39
C LEU A 54 7.25 6.58 20.51
N LYS A 55 6.77 6.95 21.70
CA LYS A 55 6.26 8.31 21.96
C LYS A 55 7.39 9.35 22.10
N GLN A 56 8.64 8.93 22.30
CA GLN A 56 9.77 9.84 22.31
C GLN A 56 10.08 10.28 20.88
N SER A 57 10.31 11.58 20.68
CA SER A 57 10.51 12.19 19.36
C SER A 57 11.60 11.51 18.54
N ASP A 58 12.70 11.16 19.17
CA ASP A 58 13.89 10.60 18.52
C ASP A 58 13.64 9.18 18.00
N MET A 59 12.87 8.38 18.73
CA MET A 59 12.48 7.02 18.31
C MET A 59 11.48 7.05 17.17
N LEU A 60 10.52 7.97 17.22
CA LEU A 60 9.55 8.16 16.15
C LEU A 60 10.24 8.60 14.86
N GLU A 61 11.19 9.53 14.93
CA GLU A 61 11.97 10.01 13.78
C GLU A 61 12.80 8.86 13.19
N SER A 62 13.44 8.04 14.01
CA SER A 62 14.20 6.87 13.57
C SER A 62 13.31 5.83 12.89
N ALA A 63 12.14 5.52 13.44
CA ALA A 63 11.18 4.60 12.84
C ALA A 63 10.64 5.13 11.49
N LEU A 64 10.32 6.42 11.40
CA LEU A 64 9.87 7.04 10.16
C LEU A 64 10.97 7.02 9.09
N LYS A 65 12.23 7.22 9.48
CA LYS A 65 13.38 7.11 8.59
C LYS A 65 13.55 5.68 8.06
N GLU A 66 13.47 4.69 8.92
CA GLU A 66 13.55 3.26 8.54
C GLU A 66 12.45 2.88 7.54
N VAL A 67 11.21 3.33 7.77
CA VAL A 67 10.11 3.16 6.81
C VAL A 67 10.41 3.89 5.50
N GLY A 68 11.00 5.09 5.57
CA GLY A 68 11.41 5.87 4.39
C GLY A 68 12.47 5.17 3.57
N ASP A 69 13.47 4.58 4.20
CA ASP A 69 14.55 3.85 3.54
C ASP A 69 14.06 2.52 2.94
N SER A 70 13.20 1.81 3.66
CA SER A 70 12.69 0.50 3.24
C SER A 70 11.58 0.60 2.19
N PHE A 71 10.68 1.58 2.34
CA PHE A 71 9.49 1.77 1.52
C PHE A 71 9.27 3.25 1.15
N PRO A 72 10.14 3.85 0.33
CA PRO A 72 10.12 5.29 0.05
C PRO A 72 8.80 5.80 -0.52
N VAL A 73 8.10 5.01 -1.33
CA VAL A 73 6.77 5.39 -1.87
C VAL A 73 5.70 5.41 -0.78
N VAL A 74 5.79 4.50 0.19
CA VAL A 74 4.85 4.50 1.33
C VAL A 74 5.07 5.74 2.19
N ALA A 75 6.31 6.04 2.54
CA ALA A 75 6.67 7.22 3.30
C ALA A 75 6.27 8.52 2.58
N ASP A 76 6.54 8.62 1.27
CA ASP A 76 6.14 9.78 0.46
C ASP A 76 4.64 10.05 0.55
N VAL A 77 3.80 9.02 0.37
CA VAL A 77 2.34 9.19 0.34
C VAL A 77 1.73 9.33 1.74
N LEU A 78 2.23 8.58 2.74
CA LEU A 78 1.67 8.62 4.11
C LEU A 78 2.15 9.81 4.93
N ILE A 79 3.33 10.35 4.63
CA ILE A 79 3.93 11.44 5.40
C ILE A 79 3.94 12.70 4.54
N HIS A 80 4.76 12.76 3.49
CA HIS A 80 5.01 14.01 2.75
C HIS A 80 3.79 14.54 2.01
N GLU A 81 3.06 13.70 1.24
CA GLU A 81 1.84 14.16 0.57
C GLU A 81 0.75 14.54 1.58
N ARG A 82 0.67 13.84 2.70
CA ARG A 82 -0.31 14.12 3.74
C ARG A 82 0.02 15.41 4.48
N ASP A 83 1.30 15.68 4.75
CA ASP A 83 1.75 16.97 5.30
C ASP A 83 1.39 18.13 4.36
N GLN A 84 1.62 17.98 3.06
CA GLN A 84 1.24 18.98 2.05
C GLN A 84 -0.28 19.21 2.02
N TYR A 85 -1.07 18.13 2.11
CA TYR A 85 -2.52 18.21 2.12
C TYR A 85 -3.03 18.93 3.36
N LEU A 86 -2.54 18.55 4.54
CA LEU A 86 -2.89 19.15 5.83
C LEU A 86 -2.47 20.60 5.88
N ALA A 87 -1.24 20.94 5.51
CA ALA A 87 -0.73 22.32 5.49
C ALA A 87 -1.59 23.23 4.61
N THR A 88 -1.97 22.74 3.42
CA THR A 88 -2.81 23.49 2.49
C THR A 88 -4.22 23.70 3.05
N LYS A 89 -4.83 22.66 3.64
CA LYS A 89 -6.15 22.76 4.27
C LYS A 89 -6.17 23.70 5.46
N ILE A 90 -5.12 23.66 6.30
CA ILE A 90 -4.98 24.57 7.45
C ILE A 90 -4.80 26.02 6.98
N ALA A 91 -3.96 26.26 5.98
CA ALA A 91 -3.74 27.59 5.44
C ALA A 91 -4.99 28.19 4.76
N GLN A 92 -5.88 27.34 4.23
CA GLN A 92 -7.15 27.76 3.62
C GLN A 92 -8.29 27.90 4.63
N ALA A 93 -8.10 27.46 5.87
CA ALA A 93 -9.12 27.57 6.90
C ALA A 93 -9.45 29.03 7.21
N LYS A 94 -10.75 29.32 7.36
CA LYS A 94 -11.25 30.68 7.60
C LYS A 94 -11.31 30.96 9.10
N GLY A 95 -11.03 32.21 9.47
CA GLY A 95 -11.20 32.69 10.85
C GLY A 95 -9.99 33.48 11.34
N PRO A 96 -10.18 34.28 12.41
CA PRO A 96 -9.12 35.09 12.98
C PRO A 96 -8.07 34.26 13.76
N LYS A 97 -8.44 33.07 14.17
CA LYS A 97 -7.56 32.12 14.86
C LYS A 97 -7.91 30.70 14.46
N VAL A 98 -6.94 29.98 13.96
CA VAL A 98 -7.07 28.57 13.57
C VAL A 98 -6.28 27.71 14.57
N VAL A 99 -6.92 26.68 15.10
CA VAL A 99 -6.29 25.70 15.99
C VAL A 99 -6.33 24.36 15.24
N ALA A 100 -5.17 23.81 14.91
CA ALA A 100 -5.03 22.52 14.25
C ALA A 100 -4.57 21.47 15.25
N VAL A 101 -5.25 20.30 15.24
CA VAL A 101 -4.87 19.12 16.03
C VAL A 101 -4.39 18.05 15.06
N LEU A 102 -3.13 17.67 15.15
CA LEU A 102 -2.44 16.77 14.24
C LEU A 102 -1.75 15.63 15.01
N GLY A 103 -1.51 14.52 14.31
CA GLY A 103 -0.59 13.50 14.82
C GLY A 103 0.83 14.06 14.93
N ALA A 104 1.56 13.70 15.98
CA ALA A 104 2.89 14.24 16.29
C ALA A 104 3.87 14.17 15.11
N ALA A 105 3.82 13.09 14.32
CA ALA A 105 4.67 12.86 13.16
C ALA A 105 4.48 13.91 12.04
N HIS A 106 3.30 14.54 11.95
CA HIS A 106 2.98 15.51 10.90
C HIS A 106 3.30 16.96 11.29
N VAL A 107 3.45 17.23 12.59
CA VAL A 107 3.62 18.61 13.08
C VAL A 107 4.84 19.32 12.48
N PRO A 108 6.05 18.73 12.45
CA PRO A 108 7.22 19.40 11.88
C PRO A 108 7.07 19.70 10.38
N GLY A 109 6.59 18.71 9.60
CA GLY A 109 6.41 18.87 8.16
C GLY A 109 5.35 19.91 7.80
N VAL A 110 4.20 19.87 8.48
CA VAL A 110 3.10 20.82 8.27
C VAL A 110 3.53 22.25 8.65
N SER A 111 4.22 22.43 9.79
CA SER A 111 4.71 23.73 10.22
C SER A 111 5.68 24.34 9.21
N ALA A 112 6.66 23.57 8.77
CA ALA A 112 7.65 24.02 7.77
C ALA A 112 6.99 24.41 6.43
N LEU A 113 5.96 23.67 5.99
CA LEU A 113 5.22 23.99 4.76
C LEU A 113 4.41 25.27 4.89
N ILE A 114 3.74 25.50 6.01
CA ILE A 114 2.98 26.72 6.27
C ILE A 114 3.92 27.94 6.35
N GLU A 115 5.03 27.83 7.09
CA GLU A 115 6.02 28.88 7.24
C GLU A 115 6.69 29.27 5.91
N SER A 116 7.01 28.27 5.08
CA SER A 116 7.61 28.51 3.77
C SER A 116 6.62 28.97 2.70
N GLY A 117 5.31 28.90 2.96
CA GLY A 117 4.26 29.21 1.99
C GLY A 117 4.16 28.24 0.82
N LYS A 118 4.85 27.07 0.88
CA LYS A 118 4.85 26.06 -0.17
C LYS A 118 3.61 25.15 -0.05
N LEU A 119 2.48 25.69 -0.49
CA LEU A 119 1.22 24.96 -0.49
C LEU A 119 1.05 24.15 -1.78
N ALA A 120 0.48 22.96 -1.67
CA ALA A 120 0.26 22.08 -2.80
C ALA A 120 -1.13 22.29 -3.44
N ASP A 121 -1.29 21.83 -4.67
CA ASP A 121 -2.63 21.73 -5.27
C ASP A 121 -3.36 20.49 -4.71
N LEU A 122 -4.45 20.76 -3.98
CA LEU A 122 -5.29 19.69 -3.41
C LEU A 122 -5.88 18.78 -4.48
N ASN A 123 -6.18 19.31 -5.68
CA ASN A 123 -6.71 18.49 -6.77
C ASN A 123 -5.68 17.48 -7.27
N GLU A 124 -4.41 17.85 -7.31
CA GLU A 124 -3.32 16.93 -7.65
C GLU A 124 -3.17 15.85 -6.60
N LEU A 125 -3.22 16.21 -5.32
CA LEU A 125 -3.10 15.26 -4.20
C LEU A 125 -4.32 14.33 -4.09
N ASP A 126 -5.51 14.78 -4.46
CA ASP A 126 -6.74 13.96 -4.51
C ASP A 126 -6.84 13.13 -5.78
N SER A 127 -6.12 13.49 -6.85
CA SER A 127 -6.09 12.74 -8.09
C SER A 127 -5.38 11.39 -7.91
N LEU A 128 -5.85 10.39 -8.66
CA LEU A 128 -5.20 9.08 -8.63
C LEU A 128 -4.23 8.96 -9.81
N PRO A 129 -2.95 8.60 -9.57
CA PRO A 129 -2.01 8.31 -10.64
C PRO A 129 -2.58 7.30 -11.66
N PRO A 130 -2.21 7.37 -12.94
CA PRO A 130 -2.70 6.43 -13.95
C PRO A 130 -2.39 4.99 -13.56
N LYS A 131 -3.30 4.08 -13.91
CA LYS A 131 -3.07 2.64 -13.68
C LYS A 131 -1.96 2.15 -14.61
N SER A 132 -0.99 1.42 -14.07
CA SER A 132 0.02 0.74 -14.86
C SER A 132 -0.62 -0.29 -15.80
N ILE A 133 -0.25 -0.24 -17.07
CA ILE A 133 -0.68 -1.24 -18.07
C ILE A 133 -0.04 -2.61 -17.84
N TRP A 134 1.11 -2.65 -17.15
CA TRP A 134 1.85 -3.89 -16.90
C TRP A 134 1.05 -4.91 -16.09
N GLY A 135 0.19 -4.49 -15.18
CA GLY A 135 -0.71 -5.38 -14.46
C GLY A 135 -1.67 -6.13 -15.40
N LYS A 136 -2.16 -5.46 -16.45
CA LYS A 136 -2.99 -6.11 -17.48
C LYS A 136 -2.16 -7.01 -18.41
N VAL A 137 -0.98 -6.53 -18.82
CA VAL A 137 -0.07 -7.29 -19.71
C VAL A 137 0.35 -8.60 -19.03
N ILE A 138 0.78 -8.57 -17.79
CA ILE A 138 1.17 -9.77 -17.04
C ILE A 138 -0.06 -10.64 -16.74
N GLY A 139 -1.16 -10.04 -16.28
CA GLY A 139 -2.38 -10.76 -15.93
C GLY A 139 -3.00 -11.54 -17.09
N TRP A 140 -2.95 -11.01 -18.29
CA TRP A 140 -3.44 -11.69 -19.50
C TRP A 140 -2.33 -12.44 -20.25
N GLY A 141 -1.09 -11.98 -20.16
CA GLY A 141 0.06 -12.58 -20.85
C GLY A 141 0.35 -13.98 -20.36
N ILE A 142 0.32 -14.23 -19.05
CA ILE A 142 0.56 -15.57 -18.48
C ILE A 142 -0.49 -16.59 -18.93
N PRO A 143 -1.82 -16.35 -18.78
CA PRO A 143 -2.83 -17.28 -19.27
C PRO A 143 -2.73 -17.53 -20.78
N ILE A 144 -2.50 -16.49 -21.58
CA ILE A 144 -2.35 -16.63 -23.03
C ILE A 144 -1.12 -17.47 -23.36
N ALA A 145 0.01 -17.26 -22.68
CA ALA A 145 1.23 -18.03 -22.90
C ALA A 145 1.02 -19.54 -22.53
N ILE A 146 0.32 -19.82 -21.43
CA ILE A 146 -0.03 -21.19 -21.04
C ILE A 146 -0.93 -21.85 -22.09
N ILE A 147 -1.98 -21.16 -22.53
CA ILE A 147 -2.88 -21.69 -23.57
C ILE A 147 -2.11 -21.93 -24.87
N ALA A 148 -1.25 -21.00 -25.30
CA ALA A 148 -0.43 -21.16 -26.49
C ALA A 148 0.51 -22.39 -26.39
N LEU A 149 1.13 -22.59 -25.23
CA LEU A 149 1.98 -23.74 -24.98
C LEU A 149 1.20 -25.06 -25.07
N VAL A 150 0.04 -25.13 -24.43
CA VAL A 150 -0.83 -26.32 -24.49
C VAL A 150 -1.27 -26.57 -25.93
N CYS A 151 -1.71 -25.56 -26.66
CA CYS A 151 -2.08 -25.69 -28.09
C CYS A 151 -0.91 -26.19 -28.95
N ALA A 152 0.30 -25.63 -28.72
CA ALA A 152 1.50 -26.09 -29.44
C ALA A 152 1.82 -27.57 -29.18
N THR A 153 1.65 -28.02 -27.92
CA THR A 153 1.83 -29.43 -27.56
C THR A 153 0.82 -30.31 -28.30
N PHE A 154 -0.46 -29.91 -28.37
CA PHE A 154 -1.48 -30.66 -29.10
C PHE A 154 -1.22 -30.73 -30.61
N LEU A 155 -0.69 -29.65 -31.20
CA LEU A 155 -0.32 -29.64 -32.64
C LEU A 155 0.84 -30.60 -32.94
N ASN A 156 1.76 -30.81 -32.01
CA ASN A 156 2.88 -31.72 -32.17
C ASN A 156 2.53 -33.18 -31.84
N SER A 157 1.72 -33.42 -30.80
CA SER A 157 1.29 -34.74 -30.38
C SER A 157 0.01 -34.66 -29.53
N HIS A 158 -1.06 -35.31 -30.01
CA HIS A 158 -2.32 -35.36 -29.29
C HIS A 158 -2.20 -36.06 -27.93
N SER A 159 -1.42 -37.14 -27.86
CA SER A 159 -1.20 -37.90 -26.59
C SER A 159 -0.46 -37.05 -25.55
N ALA A 160 0.61 -36.38 -25.95
CA ALA A 160 1.38 -35.49 -25.06
C ALA A 160 0.55 -34.30 -24.58
N GLY A 161 -0.28 -33.70 -25.44
CA GLY A 161 -1.20 -32.64 -25.05
C GLY A 161 -2.23 -33.07 -24.01
N TRP A 162 -2.76 -34.30 -24.16
CA TRP A 162 -3.71 -34.87 -23.22
C TRP A 162 -3.07 -35.21 -21.86
N GLU A 163 -1.90 -35.82 -21.87
CA GLU A 163 -1.10 -36.07 -20.66
C GLU A 163 -0.77 -34.79 -19.89
N GLN A 164 -0.44 -33.70 -20.59
CA GLN A 164 -0.17 -32.42 -19.99
C GLN A 164 -1.40 -31.85 -19.26
N ILE A 165 -2.59 -31.90 -19.87
CA ILE A 165 -3.84 -31.47 -19.26
C ILE A 165 -4.18 -32.33 -18.03
N GLN A 166 -4.08 -33.65 -18.14
CA GLN A 166 -4.35 -34.55 -17.03
C GLN A 166 -3.39 -34.29 -15.86
N SER A 167 -2.10 -34.16 -16.14
CA SER A 167 -1.09 -33.81 -15.13
C SER A 167 -1.38 -32.46 -14.47
N TRP A 168 -1.75 -31.45 -15.25
CA TRP A 168 -2.10 -30.13 -14.73
C TRP A 168 -3.32 -30.17 -13.81
N ILE A 169 -4.37 -30.85 -14.20
CA ILE A 169 -5.59 -31.03 -13.38
C ILE A 169 -5.22 -31.77 -12.09
N LEU A 170 -4.47 -32.88 -12.19
CA LEU A 170 -4.11 -33.69 -11.04
C LEU A 170 -3.31 -32.88 -10.00
N TRP A 171 -2.26 -32.19 -10.45
CA TRP A 171 -1.42 -31.39 -9.53
C TRP A 171 -2.19 -30.23 -8.91
N ASN A 172 -2.98 -29.49 -9.68
CA ASN A 172 -3.76 -28.36 -9.14
C ASN A 172 -4.85 -28.85 -8.17
N SER A 173 -5.55 -29.93 -8.49
CA SER A 173 -6.57 -30.50 -7.61
C SER A 173 -5.97 -31.02 -6.30
N THR A 174 -4.83 -31.72 -6.37
CA THR A 174 -4.15 -32.25 -5.20
C THR A 174 -3.62 -31.15 -4.30
N LEU A 175 -2.93 -30.14 -4.86
CA LEU A 175 -2.40 -29.02 -4.10
C LEU A 175 -3.52 -28.17 -3.49
N SER A 176 -4.62 -27.97 -4.23
CA SER A 176 -5.80 -27.25 -3.73
C SER A 176 -6.47 -28.00 -2.57
N ALA A 177 -6.63 -29.33 -2.69
CA ALA A 177 -7.19 -30.16 -1.63
C ALA A 177 -6.32 -30.13 -0.36
N ILE A 178 -5.00 -30.27 -0.50
CA ILE A 178 -4.05 -30.15 0.62
C ILE A 178 -4.13 -28.76 1.26
N GLY A 179 -4.11 -27.70 0.46
CA GLY A 179 -4.22 -26.33 0.95
C GLY A 179 -5.53 -26.07 1.72
N THR A 180 -6.64 -26.60 1.22
CA THR A 180 -7.96 -26.50 1.89
C THR A 180 -7.96 -27.26 3.24
N LEU A 181 -7.38 -28.45 3.27
CA LEU A 181 -7.26 -29.24 4.52
C LEU A 181 -6.39 -28.53 5.55
N LEU A 182 -5.25 -27.99 5.13
CA LEU A 182 -4.34 -27.25 6.01
C LEU A 182 -4.97 -25.94 6.54
N ALA A 183 -5.83 -25.30 5.76
CA ALA A 183 -6.57 -24.13 6.16
C ALA A 183 -7.78 -24.44 7.07
N GLY A 184 -8.01 -25.70 7.45
CA GLY A 184 -9.14 -26.12 8.28
C GLY A 184 -10.49 -26.09 7.55
N GLY A 185 -10.49 -26.06 6.22
CA GLY A 185 -11.69 -26.13 5.39
C GLY A 185 -12.26 -27.56 5.43
N HIS A 186 -13.55 -27.69 5.75
CA HIS A 186 -14.27 -28.93 5.53
C HIS A 186 -14.62 -29.04 4.05
N PRO A 187 -14.56 -30.25 3.45
CA PRO A 187 -14.99 -30.52 2.10
C PRO A 187 -16.49 -30.33 1.95
#